data_0ed7fa9850f99410902716a52ab65303
#
_entry.id   0ed7fa9850f99410902716a52ab65303
#
_cell.length_a   1.000
_cell.length_b   1.000
_cell.length_c   1.000
_cell.angle_alpha   90.00
_cell.angle_beta   90.00
_cell.angle_gamma   90.00
#
_symmetry.space_group_name_H-M   'P 1'
#
loop_
_entity.id
_entity.type
_entity.pdbx_description
1 polymer ?
#
loop_
_entity_poly.entity_id
_entity_poly.type
_entity_poly.pdbx_seq_one_letter_code
_entity_poly.pdbx_strand_id
1 'polypeptide(L)'
;TDFIAIHDYHPFGDDFIKKYSKDNIDEVQPMGRKLLGYKEKYQNHPLLLTEYGGLSCLSDVQEKFFGYHVSSDKEKLLMNLSNLQKNVYLCPFQGFCYTQLTDVKQETNGLLDINHKPKFDIDVIRRIILNEQVN
;
A
#
# COMPACT_ATOMS: atom_id res chain seq x y z
N THR A 1 22.98 -6.52 -2.60
CA THR A 1 21.67 -6.47 -3.30
C THR A 1 21.60 -5.20 -4.13
N ASP A 2 20.88 -5.22 -5.25
CA ASP A 2 20.83 -4.09 -6.19
C ASP A 2 19.70 -3.10 -5.84
N PHE A 3 18.73 -3.54 -5.03
CA PHE A 3 17.63 -2.73 -4.52
C PHE A 3 17.13 -3.30 -3.19
N ILE A 4 16.32 -2.51 -2.48
CA ILE A 4 15.69 -2.90 -1.21
C ILE A 4 14.19 -3.04 -1.46
N ALA A 5 13.68 -4.27 -1.33
CA ALA A 5 12.26 -4.57 -1.38
C ALA A 5 11.60 -4.34 -0.02
N ILE A 6 10.47 -3.65 -0.02
CA ILE A 6 9.73 -3.28 1.19
C ILE A 6 8.31 -3.79 1.08
N HIS A 7 7.84 -4.51 2.12
CA HIS A 7 6.43 -4.82 2.34
C HIS A 7 5.94 -4.00 3.51
N ASP A 8 5.00 -3.10 3.33
CA ASP A 8 4.43 -2.31 4.41
C ASP A 8 2.93 -2.08 4.22
N TYR A 9 2.14 -2.71 5.05
CA TYR A 9 0.69 -2.66 5.03
C TYR A 9 0.11 -1.64 6.02
N HIS A 10 0.89 -0.65 6.44
CA HIS A 10 0.35 0.43 7.27
C HIS A 10 -0.74 1.19 6.50
N PRO A 11 -1.97 1.30 7.04
CA PRO A 11 -3.12 1.77 6.25
C PRO A 11 -3.18 3.29 6.06
N PHE A 12 -2.37 4.06 6.81
CA PHE A 12 -2.44 5.52 6.83
C PHE A 12 -1.22 6.14 6.14
N GLY A 13 -1.49 6.91 5.08
CA GLY A 13 -0.44 7.50 4.26
C GLY A 13 0.46 8.48 5.00
N ASP A 14 -0.08 9.29 5.91
CA ASP A 14 0.68 10.30 6.66
C ASP A 14 1.84 9.71 7.48
N ASP A 15 1.73 8.46 7.88
CA ASP A 15 2.79 7.76 8.59
C ASP A 15 3.91 7.27 7.66
N PHE A 16 3.61 7.07 6.38
CA PHE A 16 4.62 6.71 5.37
C PHE A 16 5.67 7.78 5.21
N ILE A 17 5.28 9.06 5.09
CA ILE A 17 6.23 10.18 4.93
C ILE A 17 7.17 10.26 6.12
N LYS A 18 6.63 10.13 7.33
CA LYS A 18 7.44 10.17 8.56
C LYS A 18 8.41 8.99 8.65
N LYS A 19 7.92 7.82 8.23
CA LYS A 19 8.65 6.55 8.32
C LYS A 19 9.75 6.46 7.27
N TYR A 20 9.45 6.84 6.02
CA TYR A 20 10.34 6.67 4.87
C TYR A 20 11.02 7.97 4.42
N SER A 21 11.53 8.77 5.35
CA SER A 21 12.46 9.85 4.99
C SER A 21 13.86 9.28 4.74
N LYS A 22 14.63 9.91 3.85
CA LYS A 22 16.02 9.45 3.54
C LYS A 22 16.89 9.34 4.78
N ASP A 23 16.68 10.22 5.76
CA ASP A 23 17.47 10.25 6.99
C ASP A 23 17.07 9.17 8.00
N ASN A 24 15.95 8.47 7.78
CA ASN A 24 15.41 7.50 8.72
C ASN A 24 15.47 6.04 8.23
N ILE A 25 15.93 5.79 6.99
CA ILE A 25 15.87 4.45 6.38
C ILE A 25 16.57 3.37 7.21
N ASP A 26 17.67 3.69 7.87
CA ASP A 26 18.41 2.75 8.72
C ASP A 26 17.60 2.24 9.92
N GLU A 27 16.64 3.03 10.41
CA GLU A 27 15.84 2.72 11.59
C GLU A 27 14.42 2.22 11.25
N VAL A 28 14.06 2.22 9.95
CA VAL A 28 12.74 1.79 9.51
C VAL A 28 12.49 0.31 9.80
N GLN A 29 11.33 0.03 10.38
CA GLN A 29 10.89 -1.33 10.70
C GLN A 29 9.50 -1.60 10.12
N PRO A 30 9.37 -1.87 8.80
CA PRO A 30 8.10 -2.26 8.22
C PRO A 30 7.59 -3.54 8.90
N MET A 31 6.33 -3.55 9.29
CA MET A 31 5.72 -4.70 9.98
C MET A 31 6.54 -5.21 11.19
N GLY A 32 7.26 -4.32 11.88
CA GLY A 32 8.09 -4.64 13.05
C GLY A 32 9.42 -5.33 12.76
N ARG A 33 9.85 -5.39 11.50
CA ARG A 33 11.14 -5.99 11.09
C ARG A 33 12.07 -4.94 10.53
N LYS A 34 13.34 -4.97 10.92
CA LYS A 34 14.35 -4.08 10.34
C LYS A 34 14.45 -4.29 8.83
N LEU A 35 14.53 -3.17 8.11
CA LEU A 35 14.65 -3.16 6.65
C LEU A 35 16.02 -3.70 6.21
N LEU A 36 17.06 -3.34 6.92
CA LEU A 36 18.44 -3.76 6.65
C LEU A 36 18.92 -4.81 7.65
N GLY A 37 19.86 -5.65 7.20
CA GLY A 37 20.51 -6.64 8.05
C GLY A 37 21.26 -6.02 9.23
N TYR A 38 21.61 -6.85 10.21
CA TYR A 38 22.35 -6.41 11.40
C TYR A 38 23.68 -5.78 10.99
N LYS A 39 23.92 -4.54 11.41
CA LYS A 39 25.10 -3.70 11.09
C LYS A 39 25.16 -3.15 9.66
N GLU A 40 24.23 -3.50 8.77
CA GLU A 40 24.15 -2.87 7.46
C GLU A 40 23.64 -1.43 7.57
N LYS A 41 24.16 -0.58 6.68
CA LYS A 41 23.74 0.82 6.54
C LYS A 41 23.17 1.07 5.15
N TYR A 42 22.20 1.95 5.07
CA TYR A 42 21.63 2.36 3.79
C TYR A 42 22.67 3.10 2.93
N GLN A 43 22.90 2.61 1.72
CA GLN A 43 23.89 3.13 0.79
C GLN A 43 23.25 3.68 -0.49
N ASN A 44 22.10 4.34 -0.38
CA ASN A 44 21.34 4.89 -1.50
C ASN A 44 20.89 3.85 -2.55
N HIS A 45 20.71 2.59 -2.17
CA HIS A 45 20.07 1.61 -3.03
C HIS A 45 18.65 2.04 -3.38
N PRO A 46 18.14 1.70 -4.58
CA PRO A 46 16.74 1.91 -4.90
C PRO A 46 15.81 1.25 -3.88
N LEU A 47 14.81 2.00 -3.41
CA LEU A 47 13.78 1.51 -2.51
C LEU A 47 12.53 1.16 -3.33
N LEU A 48 12.10 -0.08 -3.31
CA LEU A 48 10.90 -0.54 -4.00
C LEU A 48 9.87 -0.98 -2.96
N LEU A 49 8.73 -0.29 -2.90
CA LEU A 49 7.59 -0.69 -2.09
C LEU A 49 6.84 -1.79 -2.83
N THR A 50 7.33 -3.02 -2.71
CA THR A 50 6.87 -4.17 -3.51
C THR A 50 5.55 -4.73 -3.06
N GLU A 51 5.11 -4.42 -1.83
CA GLU A 51 3.76 -4.70 -1.35
C GLU A 51 3.29 -3.59 -0.40
N TYR A 52 2.09 -3.07 -0.64
CA TYR A 52 1.41 -2.13 0.26
C TYR A 52 -0.09 -2.12 -0.01
N GLY A 53 -0.87 -1.50 0.88
CA GLY A 53 -2.31 -1.39 0.74
C GLY A 53 -3.03 -2.44 1.57
N GLY A 54 -3.50 -3.52 0.96
CA GLY A 54 -4.26 -4.55 1.69
C GLY A 54 -5.57 -4.02 2.26
N LEU A 55 -6.18 -3.01 1.62
CA LEU A 55 -7.40 -2.35 2.09
C LEU A 55 -8.64 -3.12 1.65
N SER A 56 -9.52 -3.44 2.58
CA SER A 56 -10.79 -4.11 2.33
C SER A 56 -11.98 -3.26 2.78
N CYS A 57 -13.15 -3.51 2.20
CA CYS A 57 -14.41 -2.95 2.65
C CYS A 57 -15.15 -3.94 3.53
N LEU A 58 -15.81 -3.48 4.58
CA LEU A 58 -16.58 -4.33 5.48
C LEU A 58 -17.69 -5.13 4.75
N SER A 59 -18.28 -4.54 3.70
CA SER A 59 -19.27 -5.23 2.86
C SER A 59 -18.73 -6.44 2.10
N ASP A 60 -17.41 -6.50 1.88
CA ASP A 60 -16.75 -7.55 1.11
C ASP A 60 -16.12 -8.63 2.01
N VAL A 61 -16.07 -8.37 3.34
CA VAL A 61 -15.48 -9.28 4.33
C VAL A 61 -16.40 -10.46 4.61
N GLN A 62 -15.84 -11.66 4.54
CA GLN A 62 -16.49 -12.92 4.89
C GLN A 62 -16.07 -13.39 6.29
N GLU A 63 -16.75 -14.39 6.86
CA GLU A 63 -16.45 -14.94 8.20
C GLU A 63 -14.98 -15.35 8.42
N LYS A 64 -14.28 -15.76 7.34
CA LYS A 64 -12.86 -16.14 7.36
C LYS A 64 -12.02 -15.13 6.58
N PHE A 65 -12.14 -13.85 6.93
CA PHE A 65 -11.37 -12.78 6.32
C PHE A 65 -9.90 -12.82 6.71
N PHE A 66 -9.04 -12.57 5.72
CA PHE A 66 -7.65 -12.24 5.92
C PHE A 66 -7.34 -10.91 5.20
N GLY A 67 -6.82 -9.94 5.94
CA GLY A 67 -6.45 -8.62 5.41
C GLY A 67 -5.87 -7.72 6.50
N TYR A 68 -5.34 -6.57 6.10
CA TYR A 68 -4.59 -5.69 6.99
C TYR A 68 -5.42 -4.53 7.52
N HIS A 69 -6.38 -4.04 6.76
CA HIS A 69 -7.26 -2.96 7.19
C HIS A 69 -8.64 -3.06 6.54
N VAL A 70 -9.69 -2.83 7.33
CA VAL A 70 -11.08 -2.87 6.87
C VAL A 70 -11.72 -1.50 7.05
N SER A 71 -12.16 -0.89 5.95
CA SER A 71 -12.96 0.33 5.95
C SER A 71 -14.44 0.03 6.14
N SER A 72 -15.20 0.92 6.78
CA SER A 72 -16.63 0.76 7.05
C SER A 72 -17.48 0.68 5.78
N ASP A 73 -17.07 1.41 4.75
CA ASP A 73 -17.77 1.53 3.48
C ASP A 73 -16.80 1.81 2.33
N LYS A 74 -17.32 1.75 1.10
CA LYS A 74 -16.52 1.93 -0.13
C LYS A 74 -15.99 3.36 -0.30
N GLU A 75 -16.73 4.37 0.14
CA GLU A 75 -16.26 5.77 0.05
C GLU A 75 -15.05 5.99 0.94
N LYS A 76 -15.12 5.51 2.17
CA LYS A 76 -14.02 5.60 3.13
C LYS A 76 -12.81 4.79 2.67
N LEU A 77 -13.02 3.64 2.02
CA LEU A 77 -11.93 2.87 1.42
C LEU A 77 -11.24 3.67 0.33
N LEU A 78 -11.99 4.30 -0.59
CA LEU A 78 -11.42 5.14 -1.65
C LEU A 78 -10.67 6.35 -1.10
N MET A 79 -11.19 6.99 -0.03
CA MET A 79 -10.49 8.08 0.65
C MET A 79 -9.16 7.60 1.26
N ASN A 80 -9.17 6.46 1.93
CA ASN A 80 -7.96 5.87 2.51
C ASN A 80 -6.96 5.50 1.42
N LEU A 81 -7.40 4.87 0.33
CA LEU A 81 -6.56 4.54 -0.81
C LEU A 81 -5.95 5.78 -1.45
N SER A 82 -6.74 6.83 -1.65
CA SER A 82 -6.27 8.11 -2.20
C SER A 82 -5.21 8.77 -1.31
N ASN A 83 -5.46 8.82 0.00
CA ASN A 83 -4.50 9.35 0.96
C ASN A 83 -3.20 8.51 0.95
N LEU A 84 -3.32 7.20 1.03
CA LEU A 84 -2.18 6.28 1.01
C LEU A 84 -1.35 6.46 -0.26
N GLN A 85 -2.00 6.46 -1.42
CA GLN A 85 -1.33 6.59 -2.71
C GLN A 85 -0.60 7.92 -2.86
N LYS A 86 -1.25 9.03 -2.50
CA LYS A 86 -0.63 10.36 -2.49
C LYS A 86 0.66 10.37 -1.66
N ASN A 87 0.63 9.78 -0.49
CA ASN A 87 1.78 9.76 0.41
C ASN A 87 2.89 8.81 -0.07
N VAL A 88 2.54 7.68 -0.72
CA VAL A 88 3.52 6.81 -1.38
C VAL A 88 4.31 7.56 -2.46
N TYR A 89 3.65 8.41 -3.24
CA TYR A 89 4.33 9.26 -4.23
C TYR A 89 5.27 10.32 -3.63
N LEU A 90 5.03 10.74 -2.39
CA LEU A 90 5.89 11.69 -1.68
C LEU A 90 7.08 11.03 -0.97
N CYS A 91 7.06 9.71 -0.84
CA CYS A 91 8.17 8.95 -0.26
C CYS A 91 9.30 8.71 -1.28
N PRO A 92 10.53 8.39 -0.81
CA PRO A 92 11.69 8.20 -1.68
C PRO A 92 11.68 6.83 -2.41
N PHE A 93 10.51 6.28 -2.72
CA PHE A 93 10.41 5.03 -3.47
C PHE A 93 10.63 5.26 -4.98
N GLN A 94 11.41 4.40 -5.62
CA GLN A 94 11.60 4.38 -7.08
C GLN A 94 10.55 3.54 -7.80
N GLY A 95 9.77 2.77 -7.05
CA GLY A 95 8.66 1.99 -7.59
C GLY A 95 7.80 1.43 -6.48
N PHE A 96 6.57 1.08 -6.82
CA PHE A 96 5.62 0.48 -5.87
C PHE A 96 4.68 -0.49 -6.57
N CYS A 97 4.14 -1.45 -5.80
CA CYS A 97 3.14 -2.41 -6.26
C CYS A 97 2.01 -2.53 -5.22
N TYR A 98 0.82 -2.11 -5.59
CA TYR A 98 -0.36 -2.20 -4.71
C TYR A 98 -0.79 -3.67 -4.55
N THR A 99 -1.10 -4.07 -3.35
CA THR A 99 -1.63 -5.38 -3.00
C THR A 99 -3.10 -5.25 -2.60
N GLN A 100 -4.05 -5.74 -3.48
CA GLN A 100 -3.73 -6.49 -4.67
C GLN A 100 -4.65 -6.15 -5.84
N LEU A 101 -4.38 -6.70 -7.02
CA LEU A 101 -5.19 -6.44 -8.21
C LEU A 101 -6.57 -7.07 -8.08
N THR A 102 -6.67 -8.33 -7.69
CA THR A 102 -7.92 -9.09 -7.62
C THR A 102 -8.04 -9.85 -6.30
N ASP A 103 -9.25 -10.07 -5.84
CA ASP A 103 -9.51 -10.91 -4.66
C ASP A 103 -9.03 -12.35 -4.87
N VAL A 104 -8.50 -12.96 -3.81
CA VAL A 104 -8.05 -14.34 -3.81
C VAL A 104 -8.62 -15.06 -2.59
N LYS A 105 -9.61 -15.91 -2.80
CA LYS A 105 -10.30 -16.66 -1.71
C LYS A 105 -10.81 -15.71 -0.61
N GLN A 106 -10.28 -15.82 0.62
CA GLN A 106 -10.65 -15.00 1.77
C GLN A 106 -9.95 -13.63 1.82
N GLU A 107 -9.02 -13.37 0.91
CA GLU A 107 -8.39 -12.04 0.78
C GLU A 107 -9.25 -11.16 -0.11
N THR A 108 -9.97 -10.22 0.49
CA THR A 108 -10.93 -9.35 -0.20
C THR A 108 -10.42 -7.92 -0.35
N ASN A 109 -9.12 -7.76 -0.47
CA ASN A 109 -8.42 -6.48 -0.62
C ASN A 109 -8.05 -6.14 -2.07
N GLY A 110 -8.59 -6.89 -3.05
CA GLY A 110 -8.41 -6.60 -4.47
C GLY A 110 -9.14 -5.34 -4.92
N LEU A 111 -8.62 -4.68 -5.96
CA LEU A 111 -9.33 -3.64 -6.70
C LEU A 111 -10.43 -4.23 -7.60
N LEU A 112 -10.26 -5.48 -7.99
CA LEU A 112 -11.24 -6.32 -8.68
C LEU A 112 -11.75 -7.40 -7.71
N ASP A 113 -12.97 -7.88 -7.94
CA ASP A 113 -13.51 -9.05 -7.24
C ASP A 113 -12.89 -10.37 -7.74
N ILE A 114 -13.28 -11.48 -7.15
CA ILE A 114 -12.78 -12.81 -7.53
C ILE A 114 -13.15 -13.24 -8.97
N ASN A 115 -14.12 -12.57 -9.58
CA ASN A 115 -14.51 -12.76 -10.99
C ASN A 115 -13.87 -11.73 -11.91
N HIS A 116 -12.86 -11.00 -11.43
CA HIS A 116 -12.14 -9.93 -12.13
C HIS A 116 -13.03 -8.74 -12.52
N LYS A 117 -14.14 -8.52 -11.83
CA LYS A 117 -14.96 -7.32 -12.02
C LYS A 117 -14.49 -6.19 -11.12
N PRO A 118 -14.42 -4.96 -11.64
CA PRO A 118 -14.04 -3.81 -10.82
C PRO A 118 -15.00 -3.63 -9.63
N LYS A 119 -14.46 -3.46 -8.44
CA LYS A 119 -15.23 -3.13 -7.23
C LYS A 119 -15.62 -1.66 -7.16
N PHE A 120 -14.95 -0.83 -7.93
CA PHE A 120 -15.08 0.62 -7.98
C PHE A 120 -15.08 1.08 -9.43
N ASP A 121 -15.44 2.35 -9.66
CA ASP A 121 -15.26 2.99 -10.96
C ASP A 121 -13.77 2.97 -11.37
N ILE A 122 -13.52 2.43 -12.56
CA ILE A 122 -12.14 2.25 -13.08
C ILE A 122 -11.42 3.58 -13.24
N ASP A 123 -12.12 4.63 -13.70
CA ASP A 123 -11.50 5.93 -13.90
C ASP A 123 -11.14 6.60 -12.58
N VAL A 124 -11.92 6.36 -11.52
CA VAL A 124 -11.60 6.81 -10.17
C VAL A 124 -10.34 6.10 -9.67
N ILE A 125 -10.29 4.77 -9.77
CA ILE A 125 -9.12 3.99 -9.36
C ILE A 125 -7.88 4.40 -10.15
N ARG A 126 -7.99 4.54 -11.48
CA ARG A 126 -6.89 4.96 -12.33
C ARG A 126 -6.30 6.31 -11.87
N ARG A 127 -7.17 7.30 -11.64
CA ARG A 127 -6.73 8.62 -11.15
C ARG A 127 -6.04 8.55 -9.79
N ILE A 128 -6.57 7.76 -8.87
CA ILE A 128 -5.95 7.54 -7.56
C ILE A 128 -4.55 6.92 -7.73
N ILE A 129 -4.45 5.80 -8.45
CA ILE A 129 -3.18 5.07 -8.62
C ILE A 129 -2.13 5.91 -9.33
N LEU A 130 -2.51 6.72 -10.30
CA LEU A 130 -1.61 7.62 -11.02
C LEU A 130 -1.37 8.95 -10.30
N ASN A 131 -2.00 9.16 -9.14
CA ASN A 131 -1.96 10.42 -8.39
C ASN A 131 -2.34 11.64 -9.26
N GLU A 132 -3.28 11.44 -10.20
CA GLU A 132 -3.79 12.51 -11.06
C GLU A 132 -4.73 13.40 -10.23
N GLN A 133 -4.46 14.71 -10.21
CA GLN A 133 -5.36 15.65 -9.53
C GLN A 133 -6.69 15.72 -10.29
N VAL A 134 -7.79 15.70 -9.54
CA VAL A 134 -9.11 16.04 -10.09
C VAL A 134 -9.12 17.55 -10.24
N ASN A 135 -9.02 18.02 -11.48
CA ASN A 135 -9.28 19.43 -11.82
C ASN A 135 -10.75 19.76 -11.65
#